data_81a99a6b22845723417e3756c509c794
#
_entry.id   81a99a6b22845723417e3756c509c794
#
_cell.length_a   1.000
_cell.length_b   1.000
_cell.length_c   1.000
_cell.angle_alpha   90.00
_cell.angle_beta   90.00
_cell.angle_gamma   90.00
#
_symmetry.space_group_name_H-M   'P 1'
#
loop_
_entity.id
_entity.type
_entity.pdbx_description
1 polymer ?
#
loop_
_entity_poly.entity_id
_entity_poly.type
_entity_poly.pdbx_seq_one_letter_code
_entity_poly.pdbx_strand_id
1 'polypeptide(L)' 'MTLYYISVGLEDQGPFSLDQLKVLHVERDSFIWHEGLEEWTTAENIPELNEVIINTTLHELTS' A
#
# COMPACT_ATOMS: atom_id res chain seq x y z
N MET A 1 11.00 2.04 -12.24
CA MET A 1 9.71 2.21 -11.55
C MET A 1 9.47 1.04 -10.61
N THR A 2 9.09 1.32 -9.38
CA THR A 2 8.84 0.28 -8.40
C THR A 2 7.42 -0.24 -8.52
N LEU A 3 7.28 -1.54 -8.56
CA LEU A 3 5.96 -2.18 -8.56
C LEU A 3 5.73 -2.84 -7.21
N TYR A 4 4.50 -2.81 -6.78
CA TYR A 4 4.12 -3.27 -5.46
C TYR A 4 3.16 -4.44 -5.54
N TYR A 5 3.27 -5.33 -4.57
CA TYR A 5 2.33 -6.43 -4.42
C TYR A 5 1.61 -6.22 -3.10
N ILE A 6 0.34 -6.55 -3.07
CA ILE A 6 -0.47 -6.39 -1.87
C ILE A 6 -1.13 -7.73 -1.55
N SER A 7 -1.18 -8.06 -0.27
CA SER A 7 -1.84 -9.27 0.18
C SER A 7 -3.25 -8.91 0.63
N VAL A 8 -4.24 -9.50 -0.01
CA VAL A 8 -5.64 -9.26 0.30
C VAL A 8 -6.25 -10.60 0.71
N GLY A 9 -6.55 -10.72 2.01
CA GLY A 9 -7.01 -11.99 2.54
C GLY A 9 -5.92 -13.03 2.42
N LEU A 10 -6.17 -14.07 1.66
CA LEU A 10 -5.19 -15.15 1.45
C LEU A 10 -4.53 -15.07 0.09
N GLU A 11 -4.78 -14.02 -0.66
CA GLU A 11 -4.26 -13.89 -2.01
C GLU A 11 -3.32 -12.70 -2.14
N ASP A 12 -2.26 -12.89 -2.92
CA ASP A 12 -1.35 -11.82 -3.27
C ASP A 12 -1.77 -11.26 -4.61
N GLN A 13 -1.88 -9.96 -4.71
CA GLN A 13 -2.27 -9.28 -5.93
C GLN A 13 -1.19 -8.31 -6.37
N GLY A 14 -1.10 -8.10 -7.65
CA GLY A 14 -0.15 -7.20 -8.24
C GLY A 14 0.43 -7.77 -9.53
N PRO A 15 1.45 -7.12 -10.08
CA PRO A 15 2.06 -5.91 -9.52
C PRO A 15 1.25 -4.65 -9.80
N PHE A 16 1.34 -3.68 -8.90
CA PHE A 16 0.67 -2.39 -9.04
C PHE A 16 1.70 -1.25 -8.98
N SER A 17 1.44 -0.19 -9.71
CA SER A 17 2.23 1.03 -9.58
C SER A 17 1.73 1.82 -8.38
N LEU A 18 2.51 2.82 -7.96
CA LEU A 18 2.10 3.66 -6.85
C LEU A 18 0.75 4.35 -7.12
N ASP A 19 0.57 4.80 -8.36
CA ASP A 19 -0.69 5.44 -8.75
C ASP A 19 -1.87 4.49 -8.62
N GLN A 20 -1.66 3.23 -8.95
CA GLN A 20 -2.71 2.23 -8.81
C GLN A 20 -3.04 1.96 -7.35
N LEU A 21 -2.05 2.01 -6.48
CA LEU A 21 -2.28 1.82 -5.06
C LEU A 21 -3.14 2.94 -4.47
N LYS A 22 -3.02 4.14 -5.00
CA LYS A 22 -3.83 5.26 -4.54
C LYS A 22 -5.31 5.02 -4.81
N VAL A 23 -5.61 4.34 -5.90
CA VAL A 23 -6.99 4.01 -6.26
C VAL A 23 -7.53 2.85 -5.43
N LEU A 24 -6.64 1.95 -5.01
CA LEU A 24 -7.02 0.74 -4.30
C LEU A 24 -7.34 0.95 -2.82
N HIS A 25 -7.11 2.13 -2.29
CA HIS A 25 -7.36 2.43 -0.88
C HIS A 25 -6.58 1.51 0.06
N VAL A 26 -5.27 1.56 -0.08
CA VAL A 26 -4.37 0.77 0.77
C VAL A 26 -4.47 1.24 2.21
N GLU A 27 -4.62 0.30 3.13
CA GLU A 27 -4.67 0.60 4.55
C GLU A 27 -3.27 0.51 5.15
N ARG A 28 -3.08 1.16 6.29
CA ARG A 28 -1.76 1.21 6.92
C ARG A 28 -1.26 -0.16 7.35
N ASP A 29 -2.16 -1.07 7.67
CA ASP A 29 -1.80 -2.41 8.12
C ASP A 29 -1.86 -3.44 6.99
N SER A 30 -2.08 -3.00 5.75
CA SER A 30 -2.05 -3.91 4.61
C SER A 30 -0.64 -4.42 4.39
N PHE A 31 -0.49 -5.70 4.11
CA PHE A 31 0.81 -6.27 3.81
C PHE A 31 1.21 -5.94 2.37
N ILE A 32 2.38 -5.38 2.23
CA ILE A 32 2.91 -4.94 0.94
C ILE A 32 4.30 -5.52 0.76
N TRP A 33 4.63 -5.82 -0.48
CA TRP A 33 5.98 -6.21 -0.85
C TRP A 33 6.36 -5.52 -2.15
N HIS A 34 7.61 -5.15 -2.28
CA HIS A 34 8.14 -4.67 -3.54
C HIS A 34 9.57 -5.18 -3.68
N GLU A 35 10.06 -5.15 -4.90
CA GLU A 35 11.41 -5.63 -5.18
C GLU A 35 12.43 -4.86 -4.33
N GLY A 36 13.29 -5.58 -3.70
CA GLY A 36 14.28 -5.02 -2.80
C GLY A 36 14.01 -5.29 -1.34
N LEU A 37 12.76 -5.65 -0.99
CA LEU A 37 12.43 -6.04 0.37
C LEU A 37 12.74 -7.52 0.57
N GLU A 38 13.30 -7.84 1.73
CA GLU A 38 13.60 -9.24 2.03
C GLU A 38 12.33 -10.01 2.42
N GLU A 39 11.36 -9.31 2.99
CA GLU A 39 10.11 -9.94 3.40
C GLU A 39 8.99 -8.93 3.35
N TRP A 40 7.75 -9.43 3.44
CA TRP A 40 6.57 -8.59 3.43
C TRP A 40 6.54 -7.68 4.66
N THR A 41 6.01 -6.49 4.47
CA THR A 41 5.86 -5.55 5.57
C THR A 41 4.51 -4.86 5.44
N THR A 42 4.15 -4.05 6.42
CA THR A 42 2.91 -3.30 6.34
C THR A 42 3.15 -1.98 5.60
N ALA A 43 2.08 -1.45 5.00
CA ALA A 43 2.16 -0.23 4.21
C ALA A 43 2.72 0.94 5.01
N GLU A 44 2.42 1.01 6.31
CA GLU A 44 2.90 2.10 7.15
C GLU A 44 4.42 2.14 7.28
N ASN A 45 5.08 1.02 7.02
CA ASN A 45 6.54 0.93 7.09
C ASN A 45 7.22 1.29 5.77
N ILE A 46 6.44 1.58 4.75
CA ILE A 46 6.97 1.97 3.44
C ILE A 46 6.74 3.47 3.29
N PRO A 47 7.81 4.29 3.39
CA PRO A 47 7.65 5.76 3.42
C PRO A 47 6.89 6.33 2.24
N GLU A 48 7.09 5.80 1.06
CA GLU A 48 6.44 6.30 -0.14
C GLU A 48 4.93 6.03 -0.16
N LEU A 49 4.46 5.10 0.67
CA LEU A 49 3.03 4.80 0.77
C LEU A 49 2.34 5.62 1.84
N ASN A 50 3.11 6.35 2.66
CA ASN A 50 2.51 7.20 3.69
C ASN A 50 1.56 8.22 3.09
N GLU A 51 1.87 8.72 1.91
CA GLU A 51 1.02 9.68 1.22
C GLU A 51 -0.33 9.07 0.87
N VAL A 52 -0.32 7.82 0.46
CA VAL A 52 -1.55 7.10 0.11
C VAL A 52 -2.40 6.87 1.36
N ILE A 53 -1.76 6.46 2.44
CA ILE A 53 -2.43 6.18 3.70
C ILE A 53 -2.99 7.46 4.31
N ILE A 54 -2.22 8.52 4.28
CA ILE A 54 -2.62 9.80 4.84
C ILE A 54 -3.83 10.36 4.11
N ASN A 55 -3.86 10.22 2.79
CA ASN A 55 -4.99 10.69 2.00
C ASN A 55 -6.28 9.98 2.42
N THR A 56 -6.20 8.69 2.64
CA THR A 56 -7.34 7.92 3.10
C THR A 56 -7.80 8.39 4.48
N THR A 57 -6.84 8.61 5.37
CA THR A 57 -7.13 9.05 6.73
C THR A 57 -7.77 10.43 6.74
N LEU A 58 -7.23 11.34 5.93
CA LEU A 58 -7.78 12.70 5.85
C LEU A 58 -9.20 12.68 5.33
N HIS A 59 -9.48 11.82 4.39
CA HIS A 59 -10.83 11.70 3.85
C HIS A 59 -11.81 11.26 4.92
N GLU A 60 -11.41 10.34 5.75
CA GLU A 60 -12.24 9.85 6.84
C GLU A 60 -12.49 10.94 7.88
N LEU A 61 -11.49 11.76 8.15
CA LEU A 61 -11.63 12.82 9.14
C LEU A 61 -12.55 13.93 8.67
N THR A 62 -12.63 14.14 7.37
CA THR A 62 -13.48 15.19 6.82
C THR A 62 -14.90 14.74 6.60
N SER A 63 -15.17 13.48 6.67
CA SER A 63 -16.51 12.94 6.52
C SER A 63 -17.22 12.70 7.87
#